data_8c5600e50e6b2573f42b6f192ce55700
#
_entry.id   8c5600e50e6b2573f42b6f192ce55700
#
_cell.length_a   1.000
_cell.length_b   1.000
_cell.length_c   1.000
_cell.angle_alpha   90.00
_cell.angle_beta   90.00
_cell.angle_gamma   90.00
#
_symmetry.space_group_name_H-M   'P 1'
#
loop_
_entity.id
_entity.type
_entity.pdbx_description
1 polymer ?
#
loop_
_entity_poly.entity_id
_entity_poly.type
_entity_poly.pdbx_seq_one_letter_code
_entity_poly.pdbx_strand_id
1 'polypeptide(L)'
;MKLIALGDNVIDYYHNTQECFPGGNAVNVAVHAARLGAQAEYLGSLGDDDMAHIVEKALRENGVDISHCPVLQGRTTKVCSYDVVNGERSFIEVITGESWTGPLQIGAQELDELKTADLIVSSCNAKMPEQMAAVQALPAVFAYDFGEKEKYRTDAYYDEVCHGIDLAMLSCKPMDKAAFAELCAPLHRRGVVHVLATMGAAGQMLSVQGK
;
A
#
# COMPACT_ATOMS: atom_id res chain seq x y z
N MET A 1 -7.96 -7.08 16.85
CA MET A 1 -8.21 -6.37 15.59
C MET A 1 -7.46 -7.13 14.50
N LYS A 2 -8.19 -7.59 13.48
CA LYS A 2 -7.61 -8.20 12.29
C LYS A 2 -7.39 -7.11 11.23
N LEU A 3 -6.14 -6.96 10.78
CA LEU A 3 -5.77 -6.06 9.69
C LEU A 3 -5.33 -6.88 8.48
N ILE A 4 -5.91 -6.59 7.32
CA ILE A 4 -5.45 -7.13 6.04
C ILE A 4 -4.80 -6.00 5.23
N ALA A 5 -3.51 -6.15 4.95
CA ALA A 5 -2.77 -5.26 4.06
C ALA A 5 -2.84 -5.82 2.63
N LEU A 6 -3.57 -5.11 1.76
CA LEU A 6 -3.94 -5.55 0.42
C LEU A 6 -3.09 -4.84 -0.63
N GLY A 7 -2.29 -5.59 -1.39
CA GLY A 7 -1.62 -4.99 -2.54
C GLY A 7 -0.22 -5.49 -2.85
N ASP A 8 0.70 -4.56 -3.05
CA ASP A 8 1.98 -4.80 -3.66
C ASP A 8 3.04 -5.40 -2.74
N ASN A 9 3.90 -6.20 -3.35
CA ASN A 9 5.20 -6.56 -2.83
C ASN A 9 6.28 -6.21 -3.88
N VAL A 10 7.46 -5.91 -3.39
CA VAL A 10 8.63 -5.62 -4.21
C VAL A 10 9.89 -6.06 -3.47
N ILE A 11 11.00 -6.16 -4.19
CA ILE A 11 12.33 -6.13 -3.59
C ILE A 11 12.94 -4.75 -3.80
N ASP A 12 13.38 -4.12 -2.73
CA ASP A 12 14.20 -2.93 -2.76
C ASP A 12 15.68 -3.36 -2.86
N TYR A 13 16.30 -3.18 -4.04
CA TYR A 13 17.69 -3.51 -4.31
C TYR A 13 18.56 -2.26 -4.24
N TYR A 14 19.61 -2.31 -3.44
CA TYR A 14 20.57 -1.23 -3.25
C TYR A 14 21.88 -1.53 -3.99
N HIS A 15 22.16 -0.78 -5.06
CA HIS A 15 23.35 -1.00 -5.89
C HIS A 15 24.67 -0.82 -5.15
N ASN A 16 24.75 0.16 -4.28
CA ASN A 16 25.99 0.49 -3.55
C ASN A 16 26.36 -0.55 -2.48
N THR A 17 25.41 -1.30 -1.93
CA THR A 17 25.65 -2.38 -0.96
C THR A 17 25.41 -3.77 -1.54
N GLN A 18 24.78 -3.87 -2.70
CA GLN A 18 24.32 -5.12 -3.34
C GLN A 18 23.38 -5.93 -2.44
N GLU A 19 22.59 -5.24 -1.61
CA GLU A 19 21.63 -5.85 -0.69
C GLU A 19 20.22 -5.76 -1.22
N CYS A 20 19.43 -6.80 -0.92
CA CYS A 20 18.02 -6.90 -1.22
C CYS A 20 17.21 -6.86 0.07
N PHE A 21 16.18 -6.02 0.11
CA PHE A 21 15.24 -5.95 1.22
C PHE A 21 13.80 -6.15 0.74
N PRO A 22 12.97 -6.87 1.51
CA PRO A 22 11.54 -6.94 1.21
C PRO A 22 10.93 -5.56 1.36
N GLY A 23 10.12 -5.17 0.39
CA GLY A 23 9.46 -3.88 0.32
C GLY A 23 8.05 -4.00 -0.26
N GLY A 24 7.46 -2.87 -0.52
CA GLY A 24 6.07 -2.71 -0.92
C GLY A 24 5.23 -2.11 0.20
N ASN A 25 4.29 -1.25 -0.17
CA ASN A 25 3.47 -0.55 0.81
C ASN A 25 2.68 -1.54 1.67
N ALA A 26 1.98 -2.50 1.06
CA ALA A 26 1.18 -3.48 1.76
C ALA A 26 2.03 -4.41 2.66
N VAL A 27 3.19 -4.87 2.19
CA VAL A 27 4.14 -5.68 2.99
C VAL A 27 4.58 -4.91 4.25
N ASN A 28 4.97 -3.65 4.09
CA ASN A 28 5.41 -2.82 5.20
C ASN A 28 4.29 -2.58 6.22
N VAL A 29 3.06 -2.30 5.75
CA VAL A 29 1.89 -2.14 6.62
C VAL A 29 1.63 -3.40 7.43
N ALA A 30 1.62 -4.59 6.79
CA ALA A 30 1.38 -5.86 7.47
C ALA A 30 2.42 -6.13 8.57
N VAL A 31 3.71 -5.96 8.26
CA VAL A 31 4.81 -6.16 9.21
C VAL A 31 4.72 -5.20 10.38
N HIS A 32 4.48 -3.91 10.14
CA HIS A 32 4.37 -2.93 11.23
C HIS A 32 3.13 -3.17 12.08
N ALA A 33 2.00 -3.55 11.48
CA ALA A 33 0.78 -3.89 12.21
C ALA A 33 1.00 -5.11 13.14
N ALA A 34 1.65 -6.17 12.64
CA ALA A 34 1.99 -7.34 13.44
C ALA A 34 2.89 -6.97 14.63
N ARG A 35 3.92 -6.16 14.40
CA ARG A 35 4.83 -5.66 15.45
C ARG A 35 4.12 -4.83 16.52
N LEU A 36 3.01 -4.18 16.16
CA LEU A 36 2.16 -3.42 17.08
C LEU A 36 1.08 -4.29 17.74
N GLY A 37 1.08 -5.61 17.51
CA GLY A 37 0.18 -6.57 18.16
C GLY A 37 -1.16 -6.78 17.45
N ALA A 38 -1.34 -6.34 16.21
CA ALA A 38 -2.49 -6.69 15.41
C ALA A 38 -2.37 -8.14 14.91
N GLN A 39 -3.51 -8.80 14.69
CA GLN A 39 -3.58 -9.98 13.85
C GLN A 39 -3.45 -9.51 12.40
N ALA A 40 -2.22 -9.55 11.88
CA ALA A 40 -1.91 -9.00 10.57
C ALA A 40 -1.85 -10.10 9.51
N GLU A 41 -2.48 -9.80 8.39
CA GLU A 41 -2.44 -10.60 7.18
C GLU A 41 -1.96 -9.73 6.00
N TYR A 42 -1.15 -10.30 5.14
CA TYR A 42 -0.82 -9.74 3.85
C TYR A 42 -1.60 -10.49 2.76
N LEU A 43 -2.23 -9.77 1.85
CA LEU A 43 -2.94 -10.33 0.70
C LEU A 43 -2.47 -9.66 -0.59
N GLY A 44 -1.69 -10.39 -1.36
CA GLY A 44 -1.12 -9.94 -2.63
C GLY A 44 -0.60 -11.12 -3.44
N SER A 45 -0.38 -10.92 -4.75
CA SER A 45 0.18 -11.97 -5.61
C SER A 45 1.66 -12.17 -5.32
N LEU A 46 2.06 -13.41 -5.04
CA LEU A 46 3.46 -13.82 -4.89
C LEU A 46 3.95 -14.55 -6.14
N GLY A 47 5.21 -14.34 -6.51
CA GLY A 47 5.90 -15.17 -7.50
C GLY A 47 6.41 -16.46 -6.87
N ASP A 48 7.13 -17.26 -7.66
CA ASP A 48 7.85 -18.46 -7.21
C ASP A 48 9.36 -18.33 -7.42
N ASP A 49 9.85 -17.10 -7.57
CA ASP A 49 11.27 -16.78 -7.71
C ASP A 49 11.96 -16.59 -6.33
N ASP A 50 13.30 -16.54 -6.34
CA ASP A 50 14.10 -16.32 -5.13
C ASP A 50 13.73 -15.01 -4.41
N MET A 51 13.32 -13.99 -5.15
CA MET A 51 12.91 -12.70 -4.59
C MET A 51 11.58 -12.80 -3.85
N ALA A 52 10.62 -13.60 -4.36
CA ALA A 52 9.38 -13.91 -3.65
C ALA A 52 9.67 -14.61 -2.32
N HIS A 53 10.62 -15.54 -2.28
CA HIS A 53 10.99 -16.23 -1.04
C HIS A 53 11.58 -15.29 0.02
N ILE A 54 12.29 -14.22 -0.38
CA ILE A 54 12.75 -13.18 0.56
C ILE A 54 11.56 -12.46 1.20
N VAL A 55 10.56 -12.09 0.39
CA VAL A 55 9.33 -11.43 0.87
C VAL A 55 8.54 -12.36 1.79
N GLU A 56 8.29 -13.60 1.37
CA GLU A 56 7.56 -14.59 2.18
C GLU A 56 8.23 -14.84 3.53
N LYS A 57 9.54 -15.06 3.52
CA LYS A 57 10.33 -15.27 4.74
C LYS A 57 10.18 -14.08 5.69
N ALA A 58 10.32 -12.87 5.20
CA ALA A 58 10.21 -11.67 6.03
C ALA A 58 8.80 -11.51 6.63
N LEU A 59 7.75 -11.79 5.87
CA LEU A 59 6.37 -11.76 6.36
C LEU A 59 6.16 -12.79 7.47
N ARG A 60 6.53 -14.06 7.24
CA ARG A 60 6.38 -15.15 8.23
C ARG A 60 7.19 -14.92 9.50
N GLU A 61 8.44 -14.46 9.39
CA GLU A 61 9.31 -14.16 10.55
C GLU A 61 8.78 -13.00 11.41
N ASN A 62 7.97 -12.13 10.84
CA ASN A 62 7.28 -11.06 11.58
C ASN A 62 5.86 -11.43 12.03
N GLY A 63 5.44 -12.71 11.89
CA GLY A 63 4.15 -13.19 12.34
C GLY A 63 2.96 -12.73 11.48
N VAL A 64 3.20 -12.38 10.22
CA VAL A 64 2.16 -12.01 9.27
C VAL A 64 1.62 -13.26 8.59
N ASP A 65 0.31 -13.41 8.56
CA ASP A 65 -0.35 -14.49 7.81
C ASP A 65 -0.31 -14.18 6.31
N ILE A 66 0.06 -15.17 5.52
CA ILE A 66 0.09 -15.13 4.05
C ILE A 66 -0.58 -16.35 3.42
N SER A 67 -1.39 -17.08 4.21
CA SER A 67 -1.99 -18.35 3.78
C SER A 67 -2.96 -18.19 2.61
N HIS A 68 -3.52 -16.99 2.42
CA HIS A 68 -4.44 -16.68 1.34
C HIS A 68 -3.79 -15.97 0.13
N CYS A 69 -2.46 -15.77 0.17
CA CYS A 69 -1.75 -15.21 -0.98
C CYS A 69 -1.68 -16.22 -2.13
N PRO A 70 -2.16 -15.89 -3.33
CA PRO A 70 -1.91 -16.74 -4.49
C PRO A 70 -0.42 -16.74 -4.86
N VAL A 71 0.17 -17.94 -4.97
CA VAL A 71 1.52 -18.13 -5.49
C VAL A 71 1.43 -18.50 -6.97
N LEU A 72 1.93 -17.63 -7.83
CA LEU A 72 1.81 -17.74 -9.28
C LEU A 72 3.06 -18.39 -9.87
N GLN A 73 2.91 -19.62 -10.38
CA GLN A 73 4.02 -20.41 -10.93
C GLN A 73 4.62 -19.77 -12.18
N GLY A 74 5.95 -19.75 -12.26
CA GLY A 74 6.72 -19.14 -13.35
C GLY A 74 6.65 -17.60 -13.35
N ARG A 75 6.21 -16.98 -12.26
CA ARG A 75 6.11 -15.54 -12.14
C ARG A 75 7.18 -14.97 -11.22
N THR A 76 7.59 -13.75 -11.54
CA THR A 76 8.69 -13.06 -10.85
C THR A 76 8.20 -11.88 -10.02
N THR A 77 8.96 -11.58 -8.98
CA THR A 77 8.75 -10.42 -8.11
C THR A 77 9.30 -9.16 -8.78
N LYS A 78 8.60 -8.05 -8.62
CA LYS A 78 9.06 -6.73 -9.04
C LYS A 78 10.26 -6.27 -8.18
N VAL A 79 11.27 -5.69 -8.81
CA VAL A 79 12.42 -5.09 -8.12
C VAL A 79 12.43 -3.59 -8.33
N CYS A 80 12.58 -2.84 -7.24
CA CYS A 80 12.85 -1.40 -7.27
C CYS A 80 14.32 -1.19 -6.91
N SER A 81 15.08 -0.53 -7.76
CA SER A 81 16.51 -0.32 -7.52
C SER A 81 16.82 1.10 -7.07
N TYR A 82 17.78 1.20 -6.17
CA TYR A 82 18.17 2.43 -5.49
C TYR A 82 19.68 2.55 -5.34
N ASP A 83 20.14 3.79 -5.26
CA ASP A 83 21.45 4.15 -4.69
C ASP A 83 21.25 4.97 -3.41
N VAL A 84 22.28 4.99 -2.57
CA VAL A 84 22.36 5.92 -1.43
C VAL A 84 23.36 7.00 -1.76
N VAL A 85 22.89 8.22 -1.94
CA VAL A 85 23.69 9.40 -2.24
C VAL A 85 23.61 10.36 -1.07
N ASN A 86 24.75 10.65 -0.44
CA ASN A 86 24.82 11.53 0.75
C ASN A 86 23.92 11.09 1.91
N GLY A 87 23.69 9.78 2.07
CA GLY A 87 22.82 9.22 3.11
C GLY A 87 21.33 9.24 2.75
N GLU A 88 20.95 9.74 1.59
CA GLU A 88 19.59 9.75 1.10
C GLU A 88 19.38 8.70 -0.01
N ARG A 89 18.21 8.04 0.03
CA ARG A 89 17.81 7.05 -0.96
C ARG A 89 17.42 7.74 -2.29
N SER A 90 18.13 7.39 -3.34
CA SER A 90 17.86 7.84 -4.71
C SER A 90 17.31 6.68 -5.54
N PHE A 91 16.09 6.83 -6.03
CA PHE A 91 15.45 5.84 -6.91
C PHE A 91 16.13 5.83 -8.29
N ILE A 92 16.42 4.63 -8.81
CA ILE A 92 16.99 4.43 -10.14
C ILE A 92 15.92 3.95 -11.11
N GLU A 93 15.39 2.75 -10.90
CA GLU A 93 14.43 2.14 -11.82
C GLU A 93 13.52 1.11 -11.15
N VAL A 94 12.46 0.73 -11.86
CA VAL A 94 11.63 -0.44 -11.56
C VAL A 94 11.86 -1.49 -12.62
N ILE A 95 12.24 -2.68 -12.19
CA ILE A 95 12.39 -3.84 -13.04
C ILE A 95 11.18 -4.75 -12.83
N THR A 96 10.35 -4.82 -13.88
CA THR A 96 9.24 -5.76 -13.97
C THR A 96 9.50 -6.65 -15.17
N GLY A 97 10.14 -7.79 -15.00
CA GLY A 97 10.34 -8.73 -16.09
C GLY A 97 9.02 -9.11 -16.80
N GLU A 98 9.09 -9.74 -17.95
CA GLU A 98 7.90 -10.21 -18.72
C GLU A 98 7.03 -11.17 -17.89
N SER A 99 7.64 -11.87 -16.96
CA SER A 99 6.98 -12.82 -16.04
C SER A 99 6.51 -12.20 -14.72
N TRP A 100 6.51 -10.88 -14.57
CA TRP A 100 6.03 -10.26 -13.33
C TRP A 100 4.59 -10.70 -12.99
N THR A 101 4.34 -10.96 -11.67
CA THR A 101 3.03 -11.41 -11.18
C THR A 101 1.86 -10.50 -11.57
N GLY A 102 2.12 -9.21 -11.75
CA GLY A 102 1.07 -8.21 -11.88
C GLY A 102 0.38 -7.86 -10.55
N PRO A 103 -0.65 -7.01 -10.59
CA PRO A 103 -1.53 -6.76 -9.45
C PRO A 103 -2.32 -8.01 -9.06
N LEU A 104 -2.69 -8.12 -7.78
CA LEU A 104 -3.62 -9.15 -7.32
C LEU A 104 -4.95 -9.04 -8.08
N GLN A 105 -5.51 -10.17 -8.47
CA GLN A 105 -6.87 -10.24 -8.97
C GLN A 105 -7.79 -10.69 -7.84
N ILE A 106 -8.73 -9.81 -7.44
CA ILE A 106 -9.67 -10.06 -6.35
C ILE A 106 -10.82 -10.90 -6.89
N GLY A 107 -10.81 -12.18 -6.57
CA GLY A 107 -11.90 -13.11 -6.84
C GLY A 107 -12.76 -13.39 -5.61
N ALA A 108 -13.55 -14.45 -5.68
CA ALA A 108 -14.45 -14.82 -4.57
C ALA A 108 -13.69 -15.20 -3.29
N GLN A 109 -12.56 -15.90 -3.42
CA GLN A 109 -11.74 -16.31 -2.27
C GLN A 109 -11.14 -15.12 -1.55
N GLU A 110 -10.55 -14.19 -2.29
CA GLU A 110 -9.97 -12.96 -1.73
C GLU A 110 -11.04 -12.09 -1.08
N LEU A 111 -12.23 -11.97 -1.69
CA LEU A 111 -13.35 -11.26 -1.08
C LEU A 111 -13.86 -11.92 0.20
N ASP A 112 -13.92 -13.24 0.25
CA ASP A 112 -14.36 -13.95 1.45
C ASP A 112 -13.35 -13.76 2.59
N GLU A 113 -12.05 -13.70 2.29
CA GLU A 113 -11.04 -13.39 3.29
C GLU A 113 -11.12 -11.93 3.74
N LEU A 114 -11.22 -10.99 2.80
CA LEU A 114 -11.34 -9.55 3.11
C LEU A 114 -12.55 -9.21 4.00
N LYS A 115 -13.64 -9.97 3.91
CA LYS A 115 -14.82 -9.82 4.81
C LYS A 115 -14.50 -10.10 6.29
N THR A 116 -13.42 -10.81 6.59
CA THR A 116 -13.02 -11.15 7.95
C THR A 116 -12.23 -10.03 8.65
N ALA A 117 -11.85 -9.00 7.90
CA ALA A 117 -11.04 -7.89 8.40
C ALA A 117 -11.86 -6.88 9.21
N ASP A 118 -11.25 -6.34 10.27
CA ASP A 118 -11.70 -5.12 10.93
C ASP A 118 -11.20 -3.87 10.18
N LEU A 119 -9.99 -3.97 9.60
CA LEU A 119 -9.31 -2.90 8.87
C LEU A 119 -8.63 -3.46 7.63
N ILE A 120 -8.91 -2.86 6.48
CA ILE A 120 -8.21 -3.13 5.22
C ILE A 120 -7.37 -1.89 4.88
N VAL A 121 -6.10 -2.10 4.54
CA VAL A 121 -5.21 -1.04 4.08
C VAL A 121 -4.70 -1.37 2.69
N SER A 122 -4.88 -0.46 1.74
CA SER A 122 -4.34 -0.59 0.39
C SER A 122 -3.67 0.71 -0.07
N SER A 123 -3.16 0.74 -1.28
CA SER A 123 -2.49 1.92 -1.81
C SER A 123 -2.53 2.03 -3.33
N CYS A 124 -2.20 3.20 -3.84
CA CYS A 124 -2.00 3.43 -5.27
C CYS A 124 -0.89 2.54 -5.88
N ASN A 125 0.03 2.03 -5.06
CA ASN A 125 1.10 1.13 -5.51
C ASN A 125 0.60 -0.29 -5.79
N ALA A 126 -0.54 -0.68 -5.25
CA ALA A 126 -1.22 -1.95 -5.56
C ALA A 126 -1.66 -2.05 -7.03
N LYS A 127 -1.86 -0.89 -7.70
CA LYS A 127 -2.19 -0.77 -9.14
C LYS A 127 -3.43 -1.56 -9.56
N MET A 128 -4.47 -1.51 -8.76
CA MET A 128 -5.76 -2.17 -9.02
C MET A 128 -6.96 -1.26 -8.67
N PRO A 129 -6.98 0.02 -9.15
CA PRO A 129 -8.04 0.96 -8.80
C PRO A 129 -9.43 0.45 -9.21
N GLU A 130 -9.54 -0.24 -10.34
CA GLU A 130 -10.77 -0.81 -10.86
C GLU A 130 -11.39 -1.88 -9.96
N GLN A 131 -10.61 -2.48 -9.05
CA GLN A 131 -11.08 -3.50 -8.11
C GLN A 131 -11.49 -2.92 -6.75
N MET A 132 -11.21 -1.63 -6.50
CA MET A 132 -11.48 -1.01 -5.20
C MET A 132 -12.95 -0.97 -4.84
N ALA A 133 -13.84 -0.85 -5.82
CA ALA A 133 -15.29 -0.86 -5.58
C ALA A 133 -15.76 -2.12 -4.82
N ALA A 134 -15.17 -3.28 -5.10
CA ALA A 134 -15.49 -4.52 -4.41
C ALA A 134 -15.02 -4.52 -2.95
N VAL A 135 -13.86 -3.92 -2.68
CA VAL A 135 -13.30 -3.79 -1.33
C VAL A 135 -14.11 -2.78 -0.51
N GLN A 136 -14.48 -1.67 -1.11
CA GLN A 136 -15.24 -0.58 -0.49
C GLN A 136 -16.67 -0.97 -0.09
N ALA A 137 -17.23 -2.01 -0.70
CA ALA A 137 -18.52 -2.56 -0.35
C ALA A 137 -18.49 -3.43 0.94
N LEU A 138 -17.30 -3.70 1.50
CA LEU A 138 -17.13 -4.52 2.69
C LEU A 138 -17.36 -3.69 3.97
N PRO A 139 -17.74 -4.32 5.09
CA PRO A 139 -18.02 -3.61 6.34
C PRO A 139 -16.75 -3.16 7.10
N ALA A 140 -15.57 -3.59 6.67
CA ALA A 140 -14.31 -3.21 7.29
C ALA A 140 -14.02 -1.71 7.13
N VAL A 141 -13.32 -1.13 8.07
CA VAL A 141 -12.71 0.20 7.88
C VAL A 141 -11.71 0.12 6.73
N PHE A 142 -11.80 1.02 5.76
CA PHE A 142 -10.91 1.01 4.60
C PHE A 142 -10.00 2.24 4.58
N ALA A 143 -8.68 2.00 4.69
CA ALA A 143 -7.65 3.02 4.57
C ALA A 143 -6.90 2.88 3.23
N TYR A 144 -6.63 4.01 2.57
CA TYR A 144 -5.96 4.04 1.28
C TYR A 144 -4.85 5.07 1.22
N ASP A 145 -3.65 4.63 0.81
CA ASP A 145 -2.49 5.50 0.64
C ASP A 145 -2.33 5.93 -0.82
N PHE A 146 -2.48 7.23 -1.07
CA PHE A 146 -2.28 7.87 -2.37
C PHE A 146 -0.80 8.17 -2.67
N GLY A 147 0.09 7.96 -1.69
CA GLY A 147 1.52 8.20 -1.83
C GLY A 147 1.86 9.69 -2.09
N GLU A 148 2.94 9.91 -2.84
CA GLU A 148 3.48 11.26 -3.09
C GLU A 148 3.23 11.77 -4.53
N LYS A 149 2.90 10.86 -5.49
CA LYS A 149 2.90 11.17 -6.93
C LYS A 149 1.62 11.88 -7.34
N GLU A 150 1.75 13.02 -8.00
CA GLU A 150 0.63 13.85 -8.49
C GLU A 150 -0.37 13.11 -9.39
N LYS A 151 0.08 12.12 -10.16
CA LYS A 151 -0.80 11.32 -11.01
C LYS A 151 -1.90 10.56 -10.25
N TYR A 152 -1.73 10.31 -8.95
CA TYR A 152 -2.71 9.68 -8.06
C TYR A 152 -3.53 10.70 -7.27
N ARG A 153 -3.38 12.01 -7.55
CA ARG A 153 -4.05 13.12 -6.88
C ARG A 153 -4.94 13.92 -7.84
N THR A 154 -5.31 13.32 -8.95
CA THR A 154 -6.21 13.92 -9.93
C THR A 154 -7.67 13.63 -9.61
N ASP A 155 -8.59 14.52 -10.03
CA ASP A 155 -10.03 14.31 -9.85
C ASP A 155 -10.48 12.97 -10.45
N ALA A 156 -9.98 12.61 -11.64
CA ALA A 156 -10.31 11.34 -12.27
C ALA A 156 -9.91 10.12 -11.40
N TYR A 157 -8.71 10.14 -10.81
CA TYR A 157 -8.28 9.07 -9.92
C TYR A 157 -9.06 9.04 -8.61
N TYR A 158 -9.36 10.21 -8.05
CA TYR A 158 -10.21 10.31 -6.85
C TYR A 158 -11.64 9.82 -7.12
N ASP A 159 -12.23 10.12 -8.28
CA ASP A 159 -13.54 9.63 -8.67
C ASP A 159 -13.59 8.11 -8.78
N GLU A 160 -12.47 7.49 -9.18
CA GLU A 160 -12.35 6.05 -9.30
C GLU A 160 -12.20 5.34 -7.94
N VAL A 161 -11.43 5.91 -6.99
CA VAL A 161 -11.01 5.18 -5.79
C VAL A 161 -11.57 5.71 -4.46
N CYS A 162 -12.17 6.92 -4.40
CA CYS A 162 -12.54 7.50 -3.10
C CYS A 162 -13.85 7.01 -2.51
N HIS A 163 -14.67 6.31 -3.26
CA HIS A 163 -15.95 5.82 -2.75
C HIS A 163 -15.73 4.75 -1.67
N GLY A 164 -16.15 5.04 -0.41
CA GLY A 164 -16.03 4.09 0.70
C GLY A 164 -14.66 4.06 1.39
N ILE A 165 -13.76 5.00 1.08
CA ILE A 165 -12.52 5.19 1.87
C ILE A 165 -12.87 5.94 3.17
N ASP A 166 -12.51 5.37 4.32
CA ASP A 166 -12.65 6.02 5.63
C ASP A 166 -11.45 6.92 5.94
N LEU A 167 -10.24 6.47 5.57
CA LEU A 167 -8.99 7.18 5.80
C LEU A 167 -8.16 7.25 4.52
N ALA A 168 -7.96 8.46 3.99
CA ALA A 168 -6.98 8.73 2.94
C ALA A 168 -5.65 9.16 3.55
N MET A 169 -4.56 8.59 3.09
CA MET A 169 -3.20 8.94 3.49
C MET A 169 -2.44 9.51 2.29
N LEU A 170 -1.66 10.57 2.52
CA LEU A 170 -0.86 11.24 1.50
C LEU A 170 0.52 11.58 2.05
N SER A 171 1.57 11.32 1.27
CA SER A 171 2.94 11.76 1.57
C SER A 171 3.18 13.12 0.91
N CYS A 172 3.41 14.15 1.71
CA CYS A 172 3.41 15.54 1.25
C CYS A 172 4.73 16.25 1.59
N LYS A 173 5.01 17.33 0.88
CA LYS A 173 5.98 18.34 1.33
C LYS A 173 5.39 19.14 2.48
N PRO A 174 6.22 19.77 3.35
CA PRO A 174 5.73 20.69 4.36
C PRO A 174 4.79 21.75 3.78
N MET A 175 3.65 21.96 4.44
CA MET A 175 2.63 22.93 4.01
C MET A 175 1.97 23.59 5.24
N ASP A 176 1.31 24.70 5.02
CA ASP A 176 0.50 25.35 6.06
C ASP A 176 -0.94 24.80 6.13
N LYS A 177 -1.71 25.28 7.08
CA LYS A 177 -3.10 24.83 7.28
C LYS A 177 -4.02 25.15 6.12
N ALA A 178 -3.79 26.25 5.39
CA ALA A 178 -4.63 26.65 4.27
C ALA A 178 -4.41 25.70 3.08
N ALA A 179 -3.16 25.45 2.72
CA ALA A 179 -2.80 24.48 1.69
C ALA A 179 -3.26 23.05 2.05
N PHE A 180 -3.19 22.67 3.33
CA PHE A 180 -3.71 21.39 3.78
C PHE A 180 -5.24 21.29 3.63
N ALA A 181 -5.98 22.34 3.95
CA ALA A 181 -7.44 22.38 3.75
C ALA A 181 -7.82 22.25 2.26
N GLU A 182 -7.06 22.92 1.37
CA GLU A 182 -7.23 22.78 -0.09
C GLU A 182 -6.96 21.35 -0.57
N LEU A 183 -5.92 20.70 -0.05
CA LEU A 183 -5.59 19.29 -0.34
C LEU A 183 -6.71 18.35 0.08
N CYS A 184 -7.33 18.57 1.25
CA CYS A 184 -8.37 17.71 1.80
C CYS A 184 -9.74 17.88 1.12
N ALA A 185 -10.04 19.09 0.62
CA ALA A 185 -11.34 19.42 0.09
C ALA A 185 -11.86 18.47 -1.01
N PRO A 186 -11.09 18.08 -2.03
CA PRO A 186 -11.56 17.16 -3.06
C PRO A 186 -11.85 15.75 -2.53
N LEU A 187 -11.12 15.29 -1.50
CA LEU A 187 -11.32 14.00 -0.84
C LEU A 187 -12.58 14.00 0.01
N HIS A 188 -12.77 15.03 0.84
CA HIS A 188 -13.97 15.18 1.65
C HIS A 188 -15.26 15.32 0.82
N ARG A 189 -15.20 16.02 -0.33
CA ARG A 189 -16.35 16.09 -1.25
C ARG A 189 -16.77 14.72 -1.80
N ARG A 190 -15.86 13.75 -1.81
CA ARG A 190 -16.11 12.36 -2.25
C ARG A 190 -16.43 11.41 -1.10
N GLY A 191 -16.65 11.95 0.11
CA GLY A 191 -17.09 11.18 1.26
C GLY A 191 -15.98 10.65 2.17
N VAL A 192 -14.71 10.89 1.86
CA VAL A 192 -13.59 10.50 2.73
C VAL A 192 -13.69 11.26 4.05
N VAL A 193 -13.81 10.54 5.16
CA VAL A 193 -14.01 11.15 6.50
C VAL A 193 -12.70 11.67 7.08
N HIS A 194 -11.63 10.89 6.97
CA HIS A 194 -10.33 11.22 7.54
C HIS A 194 -9.28 11.38 6.44
N VAL A 195 -8.52 12.47 6.49
CA VAL A 195 -7.39 12.71 5.56
C VAL A 195 -6.15 13.00 6.37
N LEU A 196 -5.14 12.12 6.25
CA LEU A 196 -3.85 12.24 6.90
C LEU A 196 -2.77 12.63 5.89
N ALA A 197 -2.12 13.77 6.10
CA ALA A 197 -0.92 14.14 5.36
C ALA A 197 0.32 13.97 6.23
N THR A 198 1.29 13.18 5.77
CA THR A 198 2.60 13.03 6.40
C THR A 198 3.63 13.90 5.66
N MET A 199 4.50 14.59 6.41
CA MET A 199 5.44 15.59 5.88
C MET A 199 6.87 15.35 6.38
N GLY A 200 7.26 14.08 6.53
CA GLY A 200 8.59 13.71 7.02
C GLY A 200 8.90 14.35 8.37
N ALA A 201 10.05 14.99 8.50
CA ALA A 201 10.47 15.66 9.73
C ALA A 201 9.58 16.84 10.16
N ALA A 202 8.76 17.40 9.27
CA ALA A 202 7.81 18.46 9.61
C ALA A 202 6.54 17.94 10.31
N GLY A 203 6.41 16.62 10.48
CA GLY A 203 5.30 16.00 11.20
C GLY A 203 4.13 15.61 10.29
N GLN A 204 2.92 15.75 10.81
CA GLN A 204 1.71 15.32 10.10
C GLN A 204 0.52 16.21 10.46
N MET A 205 -0.47 16.22 9.58
CA MET A 205 -1.77 16.87 9.81
C MET A 205 -2.90 15.89 9.51
N LEU A 206 -3.94 15.91 10.34
CA LEU A 206 -5.15 15.13 10.17
C LEU A 206 -6.34 16.10 10.01
N SER A 207 -7.12 15.88 8.96
CA SER A 207 -8.42 16.51 8.76
C SER A 207 -9.54 15.50 8.97
N VAL A 208 -10.58 15.93 9.68
CA VAL A 208 -11.81 15.14 9.85
C VAL A 208 -12.94 15.94 9.23
N GLN A 209 -13.77 15.29 8.40
CA GLN A 209 -14.88 15.97 7.71
C GLN A 209 -15.78 16.70 8.72
N GLY A 210 -16.01 18.00 8.49
CA GLY A 210 -16.83 18.86 9.34
C GLY A 210 -16.12 19.47 10.54
N LYS A 211 -14.79 19.31 10.64
CA LYS A 211 -13.95 19.92 11.69
C LYS A 211 -12.69 20.54 11.11
#